data_8be846554fc75e2479ebac9ea3675143
#
_entry.id   8be846554fc75e2479ebac9ea3675143
#
_cell.length_a   1.000
_cell.length_b   1.000
_cell.length_c   1.000
_cell.angle_alpha   90.00
_cell.angle_beta   90.00
_cell.angle_gamma   90.00
#
_symmetry.space_group_name_H-M   'P 1'
#
loop_
_entity.id
_entity.type
_entity.pdbx_description
1 polymer ?
#
loop_
_entity_poly.entity_id
_entity_poly.type
_entity_poly.pdbx_seq_one_letter_code
_entity_poly.pdbx_strand_id
1 'polypeptide(L)'
;MKPAVIVLHGPTSAGKSSLARALQDIAPVPAFHVALDAFVTMSRRRDMRSPEEVQQAYHLHCENLRSVLARVVDSQFEILVDLVLRDESELQNTLRVLSGRPMYLVGVQAPVEVLEERESHREDRGGGMAREQSTNPAFRRNYDLVIDTSTHSPEGGAIAIRNFVREHPRHGNPSGNAA
;
A
#
# COMPACT_ATOMS: atom_id res chain seq x y z
N MET A 1 -21.01 6.88 9.63
CA MET A 1 -20.04 5.78 9.35
C MET A 1 -18.66 6.39 9.19
N LYS A 2 -17.60 5.70 9.66
CA LYS A 2 -16.22 6.15 9.40
C LYS A 2 -15.92 6.02 7.90
N PRO A 3 -15.14 6.93 7.29
CA PRO A 3 -14.71 6.84 5.90
C PRO A 3 -13.92 5.55 5.63
N ALA A 4 -13.86 5.11 4.38
CA ALA A 4 -13.17 3.88 4.01
C ALA A 4 -11.66 3.93 4.24
N VAL A 5 -11.05 2.75 4.31
CA VAL A 5 -9.60 2.54 4.16
C VAL A 5 -9.38 1.90 2.80
N ILE A 6 -8.50 2.49 2.00
CA ILE A 6 -8.07 1.93 0.72
C ILE A 6 -6.60 1.52 0.87
N VAL A 7 -6.33 0.23 0.79
CA VAL A 7 -4.99 -0.34 0.87
C VAL A 7 -4.50 -0.65 -0.54
N LEU A 8 -3.53 0.12 -1.03
CA LEU A 8 -2.85 -0.10 -2.29
C LEU A 8 -1.66 -1.03 -2.05
N HIS A 9 -1.69 -2.21 -2.62
CA HIS A 9 -0.65 -3.22 -2.46
C HIS A 9 -0.13 -3.68 -3.82
N GLY A 10 1.18 -3.76 -3.97
CA GLY A 10 1.79 -4.15 -5.23
C GLY A 10 3.31 -3.95 -5.21
N PRO A 11 4.03 -4.41 -6.25
CA PRO A 11 5.48 -4.32 -6.33
C PRO A 11 5.96 -2.86 -6.38
N THR A 12 7.28 -2.68 -6.24
CA THR A 12 7.92 -1.38 -6.48
C THR A 12 7.63 -0.91 -7.91
N SER A 13 7.67 0.39 -8.13
CA SER A 13 7.43 1.03 -9.45
C SER A 13 6.05 0.78 -10.08
N ALA A 14 5.13 0.09 -9.38
CA ALA A 14 3.76 -0.14 -9.85
C ALA A 14 2.87 1.12 -9.86
N GLY A 15 3.35 2.28 -9.43
CA GLY A 15 2.59 3.54 -9.47
C GLY A 15 1.66 3.78 -8.27
N LYS A 16 1.76 3.02 -7.20
CA LYS A 16 0.91 3.15 -5.99
C LYS A 16 0.87 4.55 -5.41
N SER A 17 2.02 5.19 -5.24
CA SER A 17 2.09 6.54 -4.63
C SER A 17 1.47 7.62 -5.54
N SER A 18 1.58 7.48 -6.86
CA SER A 18 0.89 8.38 -7.80
C SER A 18 -0.62 8.17 -7.75
N LEU A 19 -1.05 6.91 -7.68
CA LEU A 19 -2.47 6.54 -7.53
C LEU A 19 -3.04 7.03 -6.19
N ALA A 20 -2.26 6.93 -5.10
CA ALA A 20 -2.67 7.45 -3.79
C ALA A 20 -2.88 8.97 -3.80
N ARG A 21 -2.00 9.71 -4.46
CA ARG A 21 -2.15 11.17 -4.61
C ARG A 21 -3.41 11.51 -5.43
N ALA A 22 -3.60 10.84 -6.57
CA ALA A 22 -4.82 11.03 -7.38
C ALA A 22 -6.10 10.67 -6.59
N LEU A 23 -6.06 9.68 -5.71
CA LEU A 23 -7.16 9.37 -4.79
C LEU A 23 -7.38 10.47 -3.75
N GLN A 24 -6.31 11.11 -3.24
CA GLN A 24 -6.43 12.25 -2.33
C GLN A 24 -7.11 13.44 -3.02
N ASP A 25 -6.76 13.71 -4.29
CA ASP A 25 -7.30 14.84 -5.06
C ASP A 25 -8.82 14.74 -5.26
N ILE A 26 -9.36 13.51 -5.33
CA ILE A 26 -10.80 13.26 -5.53
C ILE A 26 -11.48 12.65 -4.30
N ALA A 27 -10.83 12.73 -3.14
CA ALA A 27 -11.38 12.17 -1.89
C ALA A 27 -12.65 12.94 -1.45
N PRO A 28 -13.72 12.24 -1.03
CA PRO A 28 -14.96 12.89 -0.57
C PRO A 28 -14.78 13.59 0.79
N VAL A 29 -13.76 13.22 1.53
CA VAL A 29 -13.32 13.83 2.80
C VAL A 29 -11.79 13.90 2.81
N PRO A 30 -11.16 14.76 3.63
CA PRO A 30 -9.70 14.78 3.73
C PRO A 30 -9.12 13.40 3.99
N ALA A 31 -8.03 13.05 3.29
CA ALA A 31 -7.43 11.72 3.32
C ALA A 31 -5.98 11.76 3.82
N PHE A 32 -5.63 10.84 4.72
CA PHE A 32 -4.24 10.52 5.05
C PHE A 32 -3.67 9.55 4.04
N HIS A 33 -2.53 9.87 3.46
CA HIS A 33 -1.71 8.92 2.70
C HIS A 33 -0.58 8.43 3.60
N VAL A 34 -0.62 7.15 3.98
CA VAL A 34 0.37 6.50 4.84
C VAL A 34 1.12 5.47 4.00
N ALA A 35 2.34 5.79 3.60
CA ALA A 35 3.18 4.96 2.74
C ALA A 35 4.30 4.28 3.55
N LEU A 36 4.53 2.97 3.34
CA LEU A 36 5.64 2.25 3.97
C LEU A 36 7.00 2.87 3.61
N ASP A 37 7.16 3.33 2.37
CA ASP A 37 8.39 3.96 1.90
C ASP A 37 8.77 5.21 2.73
N ALA A 38 7.79 5.94 3.29
CA ALA A 38 8.06 7.08 4.17
C ALA A 38 8.78 6.66 5.46
N PHE A 39 8.48 5.47 5.98
CA PHE A 39 9.17 4.92 7.15
C PHE A 39 10.52 4.31 6.78
N VAL A 40 10.61 3.64 5.62
CA VAL A 40 11.88 3.06 5.14
C VAL A 40 12.96 4.14 4.96
N THR A 41 12.59 5.36 4.57
CA THR A 41 13.53 6.49 4.44
C THR A 41 14.03 7.05 5.78
N MET A 42 13.47 6.64 6.92
CA MET A 42 13.98 7.01 8.25
C MET A 42 15.35 6.40 8.56
N SER A 43 15.75 5.34 7.84
CA SER A 43 17.07 4.75 7.93
C SER A 43 17.71 4.62 6.55
N ARG A 44 19.04 4.58 6.50
CA ARG A 44 19.77 4.46 5.24
C ARG A 44 20.32 3.06 5.09
N ARG A 45 19.85 2.33 4.08
CA ARG A 45 20.29 0.96 3.78
C ARG A 45 21.82 0.84 3.70
N ARG A 46 22.50 1.84 3.13
CA ARG A 46 23.96 1.86 2.98
C ARG A 46 24.73 1.88 4.30
N ASP A 47 24.09 2.29 5.39
CA ASP A 47 24.73 2.37 6.72
C ASP A 47 24.58 1.04 7.50
N MET A 48 23.82 0.07 6.97
CA MET A 48 23.60 -1.23 7.58
C MET A 48 24.71 -2.21 7.16
N ARG A 49 25.28 -2.90 8.13
CA ARG A 49 26.49 -3.72 7.99
C ARG A 49 26.21 -5.19 7.71
N SER A 50 24.99 -5.66 7.97
CA SER A 50 24.62 -7.05 7.76
C SER A 50 23.18 -7.21 7.26
N PRO A 51 22.83 -8.37 6.67
CA PRO A 51 21.46 -8.71 6.31
C PRO A 51 20.49 -8.67 7.51
N GLU A 52 20.96 -9.05 8.69
CA GLU A 52 20.16 -9.07 9.92
C GLU A 52 19.80 -7.64 10.36
N GLU A 53 20.75 -6.68 10.29
CA GLU A 53 20.47 -5.25 10.55
C GLU A 53 19.44 -4.70 9.57
N VAL A 54 19.49 -5.12 8.30
CA VAL A 54 18.51 -4.73 7.28
C VAL A 54 17.11 -5.25 7.62
N GLN A 55 17.04 -6.53 7.99
CA GLN A 55 15.77 -7.16 8.34
C GLN A 55 15.18 -6.55 9.61
N GLN A 56 16.02 -6.32 10.63
CA GLN A 56 15.59 -5.65 11.87
C GLN A 56 15.05 -4.24 11.60
N ALA A 57 15.74 -3.45 10.78
CA ALA A 57 15.27 -2.11 10.39
C ALA A 57 13.95 -2.19 9.64
N TYR A 58 13.79 -3.16 8.72
CA TYR A 58 12.54 -3.36 7.99
C TYR A 58 11.37 -3.69 8.92
N HIS A 59 11.55 -4.58 9.89
CA HIS A 59 10.52 -4.87 10.90
C HIS A 59 10.12 -3.64 11.71
N LEU A 60 11.12 -2.84 12.16
CA LEU A 60 10.84 -1.58 12.85
C LEU A 60 10.05 -0.59 11.99
N HIS A 61 10.33 -0.52 10.69
CA HIS A 61 9.55 0.33 9.76
C HIS A 61 8.10 -0.16 9.64
N CYS A 62 7.87 -1.47 9.57
CA CYS A 62 6.53 -2.04 9.58
C CYS A 62 5.78 -1.78 10.90
N GLU A 63 6.47 -1.85 12.04
CA GLU A 63 5.90 -1.53 13.36
C GLU A 63 5.55 -0.04 13.47
N ASN A 64 6.41 0.85 13.00
CA ASN A 64 6.15 2.29 12.98
C ASN A 64 4.95 2.62 12.09
N LEU A 65 4.86 2.00 10.91
CA LEU A 65 3.68 2.11 10.04
C LEU A 65 2.41 1.70 10.80
N ARG A 66 2.40 0.52 11.43
CA ARG A 66 1.24 0.03 12.19
C ARG A 66 0.88 0.95 13.37
N SER A 67 1.87 1.51 14.04
CA SER A 67 1.65 2.46 15.13
C SER A 67 0.96 3.74 14.64
N VAL A 68 1.36 4.26 13.48
CA VAL A 68 0.69 5.41 12.86
C VAL A 68 -0.72 5.04 12.42
N LEU A 69 -0.91 3.88 11.78
CA LEU A 69 -2.22 3.40 11.35
C LEU A 69 -3.17 3.23 12.54
N ALA A 70 -2.70 2.69 13.66
CA ALA A 70 -3.48 2.56 14.89
C ALA A 70 -3.92 3.91 15.47
N ARG A 71 -3.17 4.99 15.23
CA ARG A 71 -3.56 6.35 15.64
C ARG A 71 -4.60 6.97 14.72
N VAL A 72 -4.45 6.77 13.39
CA VAL A 72 -5.34 7.40 12.42
C VAL A 72 -6.62 6.60 12.16
N VAL A 73 -6.65 5.31 12.51
CA VAL A 73 -7.83 4.44 12.26
C VAL A 73 -9.10 4.93 12.94
N ASP A 74 -8.98 5.64 14.07
CA ASP A 74 -10.12 6.19 14.79
C ASP A 74 -10.54 7.60 14.34
N SER A 75 -9.80 8.19 13.40
CA SER A 75 -10.10 9.52 12.86
C SER A 75 -11.33 9.53 11.94
N GLN A 76 -11.80 10.72 11.59
CA GLN A 76 -12.85 10.93 10.57
C GLN A 76 -12.29 11.13 9.17
N PHE A 77 -10.97 10.94 8.99
CA PHE A 77 -10.31 11.02 7.69
C PHE A 77 -10.39 9.70 6.95
N GLU A 78 -10.39 9.75 5.62
CA GLU A 78 -10.11 8.58 4.81
C GLU A 78 -8.64 8.17 4.96
N ILE A 79 -8.33 6.89 4.83
CA ILE A 79 -6.97 6.38 4.95
C ILE A 79 -6.59 5.67 3.67
N LEU A 80 -5.55 6.16 3.02
CA LEU A 80 -4.92 5.55 1.87
C LEU A 80 -3.59 4.95 2.32
N VAL A 81 -3.46 3.64 2.26
CA VAL A 81 -2.25 2.93 2.70
C VAL A 81 -1.50 2.42 1.47
N ASP A 82 -0.23 2.77 1.34
CA ASP A 82 0.62 2.38 0.20
C ASP A 82 1.68 1.38 0.68
N LEU A 83 1.56 0.12 0.24
CA LEU A 83 2.33 -1.00 0.76
C LEU A 83 3.10 -1.75 -0.33
N VAL A 84 4.35 -2.08 -0.02
CA VAL A 84 5.19 -3.06 -0.73
C VAL A 84 5.56 -4.17 0.26
N LEU A 85 4.56 -4.86 0.82
CA LEU A 85 4.79 -5.94 1.77
C LEU A 85 4.90 -7.28 1.02
N ARG A 86 6.04 -7.93 1.16
CA ARG A 86 6.36 -9.22 0.54
C ARG A 86 6.11 -10.41 1.46
N ASP A 87 5.92 -10.15 2.73
CA ASP A 87 5.62 -11.12 3.75
C ASP A 87 4.13 -11.09 4.09
N GLU A 88 3.49 -12.26 4.02
CA GLU A 88 2.06 -12.39 4.28
C GLU A 88 1.71 -12.04 5.72
N SER A 89 2.56 -12.40 6.68
CA SER A 89 2.31 -12.13 8.10
C SER A 89 2.36 -10.62 8.39
N GLU A 90 3.28 -9.88 7.79
CA GLU A 90 3.36 -8.43 7.91
C GLU A 90 2.14 -7.74 7.29
N LEU A 91 1.68 -8.23 6.13
CA LEU A 91 0.48 -7.71 5.51
C LEU A 91 -0.75 -7.97 6.39
N GLN A 92 -0.94 -9.20 6.87
CA GLN A 92 -2.08 -9.55 7.74
C GLN A 92 -2.05 -8.74 9.05
N ASN A 93 -0.88 -8.56 9.66
CA ASN A 93 -0.74 -7.74 10.86
C ASN A 93 -1.13 -6.28 10.59
N THR A 94 -0.79 -5.75 9.42
CA THR A 94 -1.15 -4.39 9.01
C THR A 94 -2.66 -4.27 8.76
N LEU A 95 -3.26 -5.23 8.03
CA LEU A 95 -4.71 -5.23 7.77
C LEU A 95 -5.53 -5.36 9.05
N ARG A 96 -5.03 -6.14 10.03
CA ARG A 96 -5.72 -6.31 11.33
C ARG A 96 -5.84 -5.00 12.09
N VAL A 97 -4.85 -4.11 12.04
CA VAL A 97 -4.93 -2.77 12.65
C VAL A 97 -6.07 -1.94 12.07
N LEU A 98 -6.44 -2.18 10.82
CA LEU A 98 -7.45 -1.44 10.06
C LEU A 98 -8.85 -2.07 10.12
N SER A 99 -9.01 -3.25 10.74
CA SER A 99 -10.22 -4.10 10.66
C SER A 99 -11.50 -3.44 11.20
N GLY A 100 -11.39 -2.40 12.04
CA GLY A 100 -12.54 -1.66 12.57
C GLY A 100 -13.23 -0.71 11.55
N ARG A 101 -12.74 -0.65 10.31
CA ARG A 101 -13.24 0.25 9.27
C ARG A 101 -13.64 -0.50 7.99
N PRO A 102 -14.53 0.08 7.17
CA PRO A 102 -14.71 -0.40 5.79
C PRO A 102 -13.36 -0.36 5.07
N MET A 103 -12.86 -1.51 4.60
CA MET A 103 -11.54 -1.61 4.01
C MET A 103 -11.60 -2.30 2.65
N TYR A 104 -10.82 -1.80 1.70
CA TYR A 104 -10.67 -2.34 0.36
C TYR A 104 -9.19 -2.56 0.07
N LEU A 105 -8.85 -3.80 -0.28
CA LEU A 105 -7.49 -4.19 -0.67
C LEU A 105 -7.38 -4.15 -2.19
N VAL A 106 -6.66 -3.16 -2.71
CA VAL A 106 -6.49 -2.92 -4.14
C VAL A 106 -5.09 -3.37 -4.58
N GLY A 107 -5.05 -4.31 -5.53
CA GLY A 107 -3.83 -4.71 -6.22
C GLY A 107 -3.43 -3.66 -7.25
N VAL A 108 -2.21 -3.16 -7.16
CA VAL A 108 -1.65 -2.20 -8.14
C VAL A 108 -0.53 -2.90 -8.88
N GLN A 109 -0.71 -3.09 -10.18
CA GLN A 109 0.15 -3.92 -11.02
C GLN A 109 0.53 -3.21 -12.32
N ALA A 110 1.56 -3.71 -12.97
CA ALA A 110 1.93 -3.43 -14.35
C ALA A 110 2.78 -4.60 -14.89
N PRO A 111 2.90 -4.78 -16.22
CA PRO A 111 3.84 -5.71 -16.82
C PRO A 111 5.27 -5.48 -16.31
N VAL A 112 6.06 -6.54 -16.20
CA VAL A 112 7.43 -6.47 -15.62
C VAL A 112 8.31 -5.50 -16.38
N GLU A 113 8.18 -5.44 -17.69
CA GLU A 113 8.93 -4.54 -18.57
C GLU A 113 8.66 -3.08 -18.22
N VAL A 114 7.40 -2.73 -17.93
CA VAL A 114 6.98 -1.39 -17.52
C VAL A 114 7.52 -1.07 -16.11
N LEU A 115 7.53 -2.04 -15.20
CA LEU A 115 8.08 -1.86 -13.85
C LEU A 115 9.59 -1.60 -13.91
N GLU A 116 10.33 -2.36 -14.74
CA GLU A 116 11.78 -2.21 -14.94
C GLU A 116 12.13 -0.87 -15.60
N GLU A 117 11.38 -0.48 -16.63
CA GLU A 117 11.55 0.82 -17.27
C GLU A 117 11.38 1.96 -16.23
N ARG A 118 10.29 1.92 -15.45
CA ARG A 118 10.06 2.91 -14.40
C ARG A 118 11.10 2.88 -13.29
N GLU A 119 11.62 1.69 -12.95
CA GLU A 119 12.68 1.54 -11.96
C GLU A 119 13.98 2.16 -12.44
N SER A 120 14.32 2.01 -13.72
CA SER A 120 15.55 2.57 -14.32
C SER A 120 15.63 4.09 -14.28
N HIS A 121 14.48 4.78 -14.21
CA HIS A 121 14.39 6.23 -14.08
C HIS A 121 14.45 6.72 -12.61
N ARG A 122 14.63 5.81 -11.65
CA ARG A 122 14.74 6.16 -10.23
C ARG A 122 16.19 6.14 -9.78
N GLU A 123 16.69 7.30 -9.35
CA GLU A 123 18.06 7.45 -8.84
C GLU A 123 18.26 6.87 -7.42
N ASP A 124 17.16 6.67 -6.68
CA ASP A 124 17.16 6.31 -5.26
C ASP A 124 17.18 4.79 -5.00
N ARG A 125 17.12 3.96 -6.05
CA ARG A 125 17.04 2.50 -5.93
C ARG A 125 18.01 1.76 -6.86
N GLY A 126 18.59 0.66 -6.34
CA GLY A 126 19.32 -0.29 -7.18
C GLY A 126 18.37 -1.02 -8.12
N GLY A 127 18.79 -1.28 -9.37
CA GLY A 127 18.00 -2.01 -10.34
C GLY A 127 17.77 -3.48 -9.97
N GLY A 128 16.70 -4.08 -10.52
CA GLY A 128 16.36 -5.50 -10.39
C GLY A 128 15.32 -5.84 -9.33
N MET A 129 14.94 -4.90 -8.46
CA MET A 129 13.89 -5.12 -7.46
C MET A 129 12.51 -5.30 -8.09
N ALA A 130 12.23 -4.59 -9.17
CA ALA A 130 10.96 -4.67 -9.88
C ALA A 130 10.72 -6.10 -10.41
N ARG A 131 11.72 -6.71 -11.05
CA ARG A 131 11.64 -8.08 -11.56
C ARG A 131 11.51 -9.10 -10.43
N GLU A 132 12.32 -9.01 -9.39
CA GLU A 132 12.24 -9.89 -8.21
C GLU A 132 10.84 -9.85 -7.59
N GLN A 133 10.29 -8.64 -7.40
CA GLN A 133 8.99 -8.46 -6.78
C GLN A 133 7.83 -8.87 -7.69
N SER A 134 7.92 -8.66 -9.02
CA SER A 134 6.86 -9.05 -9.96
C SER A 134 6.55 -10.54 -9.94
N THR A 135 7.53 -11.37 -9.61
CA THR A 135 7.41 -12.83 -9.49
C THR A 135 7.00 -13.30 -8.10
N ASN A 136 7.02 -12.43 -7.09
CA ASN A 136 6.74 -12.80 -5.71
C ASN A 136 5.26 -13.16 -5.53
N PRO A 137 4.94 -14.35 -4.97
CA PRO A 137 3.55 -14.80 -4.74
C PRO A 137 2.72 -13.84 -3.88
N ALA A 138 3.33 -13.04 -3.00
CA ALA A 138 2.63 -12.06 -2.17
C ALA A 138 1.83 -11.04 -2.98
N PHE A 139 2.23 -10.79 -4.25
CA PHE A 139 1.51 -9.89 -5.15
C PHE A 139 0.53 -10.61 -6.10
N ARG A 140 0.36 -11.94 -5.97
CA ARG A 140 -0.59 -12.77 -6.76
C ARG A 140 -1.74 -13.28 -5.90
N ARG A 141 -2.21 -12.44 -4.99
CA ARG A 141 -3.30 -12.76 -4.06
C ARG A 141 -4.66 -12.32 -4.60
N ASN A 142 -5.72 -12.71 -3.93
CA ASN A 142 -7.04 -12.18 -4.18
C ASN A 142 -7.13 -10.73 -3.65
N TYR A 143 -7.36 -9.81 -4.57
CA TYR A 143 -7.65 -8.41 -4.30
C TYR A 143 -9.14 -8.15 -4.50
N ASP A 144 -9.66 -7.11 -3.87
CA ASP A 144 -11.03 -6.66 -4.12
C ASP A 144 -11.15 -6.04 -5.52
N LEU A 145 -10.09 -5.33 -5.93
CA LEU A 145 -9.94 -4.72 -7.24
C LEU A 145 -8.47 -4.77 -7.64
N VAL A 146 -8.19 -4.92 -8.92
CA VAL A 146 -6.84 -4.79 -9.49
C VAL A 146 -6.82 -3.62 -10.46
N ILE A 147 -5.83 -2.74 -10.29
CA ILE A 147 -5.54 -1.63 -11.21
C ILE A 147 -4.24 -1.93 -11.95
N ASP A 148 -4.33 -2.07 -13.26
CA ASP A 148 -3.17 -2.13 -14.15
C ASP A 148 -2.79 -0.69 -14.55
N THR A 149 -1.66 -0.21 -14.03
CA THR A 149 -1.16 1.14 -14.29
C THR A 149 -0.43 1.29 -15.61
N SER A 150 -0.31 0.24 -16.40
CA SER A 150 0.14 0.35 -17.80
C SER A 150 -0.99 0.81 -18.72
N THR A 151 -2.25 0.58 -18.31
CA THR A 151 -3.46 0.92 -19.07
C THR A 151 -4.29 2.03 -18.43
N HIS A 152 -4.04 2.34 -17.16
CA HIS A 152 -4.73 3.42 -16.44
C HIS A 152 -3.75 4.53 -16.04
N SER A 153 -4.12 5.78 -16.31
CA SER A 153 -3.46 6.91 -15.66
C SER A 153 -3.76 6.89 -14.15
N PRO A 154 -2.97 7.59 -13.31
CA PRO A 154 -3.28 7.72 -11.88
C PRO A 154 -4.70 8.20 -11.61
N GLU A 155 -5.19 9.18 -12.37
CA GLU A 155 -6.55 9.74 -12.25
C GLU A 155 -7.61 8.72 -12.68
N GLY A 156 -7.39 8.02 -13.80
CA GLY A 156 -8.28 6.97 -14.29
C GLY A 156 -8.40 5.82 -13.29
N GLY A 157 -7.27 5.38 -12.73
CA GLY A 157 -7.23 4.36 -11.68
C GLY A 157 -7.94 4.82 -10.39
N ALA A 158 -7.75 6.08 -9.99
CA ALA A 158 -8.43 6.66 -8.83
C ALA A 158 -9.94 6.69 -9.02
N ILE A 159 -10.42 7.10 -10.19
CA ILE A 159 -11.86 7.08 -10.55
C ILE A 159 -12.41 5.65 -10.50
N ALA A 160 -11.68 4.67 -11.05
CA ALA A 160 -12.08 3.26 -11.04
C ALA A 160 -12.22 2.74 -9.60
N ILE A 161 -11.28 3.05 -8.71
CA ILE A 161 -11.35 2.68 -7.29
C ILE A 161 -12.55 3.34 -6.61
N ARG A 162 -12.81 4.64 -6.84
CA ARG A 162 -13.97 5.33 -6.26
C ARG A 162 -15.29 4.73 -6.70
N ASN A 163 -15.42 4.39 -7.98
CA ASN A 163 -16.62 3.74 -8.51
C ASN A 163 -16.82 2.38 -7.84
N PHE A 164 -15.75 1.57 -7.74
CA PHE A 164 -15.79 0.27 -7.09
C PHE A 164 -16.24 0.38 -5.62
N VAL A 165 -15.64 1.29 -4.84
CA VAL A 165 -16.00 1.52 -3.43
C VAL A 165 -17.48 1.92 -3.28
N ARG A 166 -18.01 2.76 -4.19
CA ARG A 166 -19.41 3.18 -4.19
C ARG A 166 -20.37 2.04 -4.54
N GLU A 167 -19.98 1.18 -5.47
CA GLU A 167 -20.78 0.04 -5.93
C GLU A 167 -20.74 -1.16 -4.99
N HIS A 168 -19.71 -1.27 -4.16
CA HIS A 168 -19.52 -2.36 -3.20
C HIS A 168 -19.39 -1.83 -1.77
N PRO A 169 -20.47 -1.22 -1.22
CA PRO A 169 -20.41 -0.61 0.12
C PRO A 169 -20.10 -1.67 1.19
N ARG A 170 -19.14 -1.37 2.06
CA ARG A 170 -18.75 -2.21 3.19
C ARG A 170 -19.08 -1.51 4.50
N HIS A 171 -19.41 -2.30 5.49
CA HIS A 171 -19.54 -1.83 6.88
C HIS A 171 -18.30 -2.29 7.64
N GLY A 172 -17.70 -1.38 8.40
CA GLY A 172 -16.63 -1.75 9.34
C GLY A 172 -17.20 -2.73 10.36
N ASN A 173 -16.47 -3.81 10.64
CA ASN A 173 -16.87 -4.74 11.69
C ASN A 173 -16.59 -4.09 13.04
N PRO A 174 -17.61 -3.71 13.85
CA PRO A 174 -17.39 -3.06 15.14
C PRO A 174 -16.83 -4.02 16.22
N SER A 175 -16.76 -5.31 15.89
CA SER A 175 -16.29 -6.35 16.81
C SER A 175 -14.91 -6.83 16.38
N GLY A 176 -13.87 -6.19 16.89
CA GLY A 176 -12.55 -6.80 16.98
C GLY A 176 -12.57 -7.94 18.01
N ASN A 177 -13.36 -8.99 17.78
CA ASN A 177 -13.21 -10.24 18.51
C ASN A 177 -12.26 -11.12 17.72
N ALA A 178 -11.04 -11.22 18.26
CA ALA A 178 -10.13 -12.30 17.96
C ALA A 178 -10.84 -13.64 18.19
N ALA A 179 -10.86 -14.47 17.19
CA ALA A 179 -10.98 -15.91 17.30
C ALA A 179 -9.62 -16.51 16.93
#